data_c2b14c956989f21a6b5f48161e91cc59
#
_entry.id   c2b14c956989f21a6b5f48161e91cc59
#
_cell.length_a   1.000
_cell.length_b   1.000
_cell.length_c   1.000
_cell.angle_alpha   90.00
_cell.angle_beta   90.00
_cell.angle_gamma   90.00
#
_symmetry.space_group_name_H-M   'P 1'
#
loop_
_entity.id
_entity.type
_entity.pdbx_description
1 polymer ?
#
loop_
_entity_poly.entity_id
_entity_poly.type
_entity_poly.pdbx_seq_one_letter_code
_entity_poly.pdbx_strand_id
1 'polypeptide(L)'
;MSGLRTHTNLDPSRVVNDFVASLADPRQPLHCTKFLHGCLMALNRKELGLANLQILRTQHHEFYNACVALLTVPRPRGDFNDETWGLRKDIKEGFEKCRCDTKDTFVQQIHAVSDSTRRIKGVPCPCSELGYLLFVVINNALQPAKDENIHNNAVKATQAGEQVLWPTKPHELFPYGAKESMEALILWLGITPEAISLGTIGCMLAICKQQILPYIVGSEILADKLADITEILRMAWMTQQQVPESTKLTPTSCLVDLGRIAFFCHMLVDLCNETELKQFAGRSVENLLHMGDTVLKWLPELQKSLQSLSATETHDIEYIRTYYIALCSRVHRYFDEPFDSTKFHPLIVSHSLQRLTQQGDPLMMAFEGFRRLADNQRCYAPGCSETFSSAGRRFHKCARCNLIPYCSKPCQTRAWKHPTVPHRSICKKLGSLVELTPLPSKLMDPMGGEAFVQTCKAKGIDEAIAADVAIHIKKIFKEMDTITCTLEFLLQNPILTDMFRGASKIQ
;
A
#
# COMPACT_ATOMS: atom_id res chain seq x y z
N MET A 1 -3.51 3.58 45.99
CA MET A 1 -2.25 3.49 45.20
C MET A 1 -2.04 4.78 44.42
N SER A 2 -1.48 5.76 45.11
CA SER A 2 -1.11 7.10 44.59
C SER A 2 0.38 7.08 44.32
N GLY A 3 0.78 6.69 43.15
CA GLY A 3 2.18 6.67 42.83
C GLY A 3 2.41 6.59 41.30
N LEU A 4 3.12 7.58 40.82
CA LEU A 4 3.66 7.73 39.45
C LEU A 4 2.77 8.47 38.42
N ARG A 5 2.31 9.67 38.78
CA ARG A 5 2.21 10.76 37.80
C ARG A 5 3.50 11.56 37.78
N THR A 6 4.62 10.98 37.41
CA THR A 6 5.75 11.76 36.93
C THR A 6 5.41 12.19 35.52
N HIS A 7 4.69 13.30 35.39
CA HIS A 7 4.61 14.05 34.13
C HIS A 7 6.01 14.59 33.85
N THR A 8 6.87 13.77 33.28
CA THR A 8 8.11 14.25 32.69
C THR A 8 7.68 15.12 31.52
N ASN A 9 7.83 16.41 31.65
CA ASN A 9 7.60 17.37 30.58
C ASN A 9 8.77 17.25 29.60
N LEU A 10 8.74 16.17 28.79
CA LEU A 10 9.75 15.93 27.77
C LEU A 10 9.53 16.92 26.63
N ASP A 11 10.56 17.65 26.27
CA ASP A 11 10.55 18.52 25.09
C ASP A 11 10.46 17.64 23.82
N PRO A 12 9.36 17.71 23.03
CA PRO A 12 9.19 16.92 21.83
C PRO A 12 10.32 17.12 20.82
N SER A 13 10.82 18.34 20.67
CA SER A 13 11.90 18.65 19.73
C SER A 13 13.20 17.95 20.12
N ARG A 14 13.52 17.90 21.41
CA ARG A 14 14.67 17.14 21.90
C ARG A 14 14.50 15.64 21.68
N VAL A 15 13.30 15.09 21.95
CA VAL A 15 13.01 13.66 21.70
C VAL A 15 13.23 13.32 20.24
N VAL A 16 12.74 14.16 19.31
CA VAL A 16 12.92 14.00 17.86
C VAL A 16 14.40 14.05 17.49
N ASN A 17 15.12 15.09 17.94
CA ASN A 17 16.53 15.29 17.58
C ASN A 17 17.41 14.12 18.04
N ASP A 18 17.22 13.66 19.28
CA ASP A 18 18.00 12.56 19.84
C ASP A 18 17.62 11.21 19.20
N PHE A 19 16.35 11.02 18.82
CA PHE A 19 15.91 9.87 18.03
C PHE A 19 16.59 9.84 16.65
N VAL A 20 16.58 10.96 15.93
CA VAL A 20 17.21 11.10 14.61
C VAL A 20 18.72 10.88 14.72
N ALA A 21 19.38 11.54 15.68
CA ALA A 21 20.81 11.37 15.92
C ALA A 21 21.17 9.91 16.23
N SER A 22 20.31 9.21 16.99
CA SER A 22 20.50 7.80 17.30
C SER A 22 20.48 6.90 16.05
N LEU A 23 19.74 7.28 15.01
CA LEU A 23 19.56 6.54 13.77
C LEU A 23 20.35 7.11 12.58
N ALA A 24 21.40 7.89 12.85
CA ALA A 24 22.32 8.35 11.79
C ALA A 24 22.89 7.18 10.99
N ASP A 25 23.16 6.05 11.65
CA ASP A 25 23.32 4.73 11.01
C ASP A 25 22.28 3.75 11.59
N PRO A 26 21.21 3.43 10.83
CA PRO A 26 20.16 2.51 11.31
C PRO A 26 20.63 1.07 11.53
N ARG A 27 21.82 0.69 11.02
CA ARG A 27 22.43 -0.63 11.28
C ARG A 27 23.14 -0.66 12.63
N GLN A 28 23.63 0.50 13.09
CA GLN A 28 24.36 0.65 14.34
C GLN A 28 23.86 1.86 15.12
N PRO A 29 22.62 1.82 15.65
CA PRO A 29 22.05 2.92 16.41
C PRO A 29 22.96 3.32 17.60
N LEU A 30 23.11 4.62 17.85
CA LEU A 30 23.88 5.12 19.01
C LEU A 30 23.27 4.70 20.33
N HIS A 31 21.93 4.68 20.39
CA HIS A 31 21.18 4.30 21.58
C HIS A 31 20.55 2.93 21.42
N CYS A 32 20.26 2.29 22.54
CA CYS A 32 19.63 0.97 22.56
C CYS A 32 18.18 1.02 22.07
N THR A 33 17.65 -0.13 21.70
CA THR A 33 16.28 -0.31 21.24
C THR A 33 15.24 0.21 22.24
N LYS A 34 15.53 0.10 23.55
CA LYS A 34 14.69 0.62 24.64
C LYS A 34 14.58 2.15 24.59
N PHE A 35 15.66 2.85 24.25
CA PHE A 35 15.64 4.30 24.03
C PHE A 35 14.77 4.67 22.84
N LEU A 36 14.95 4.01 21.71
CA LEU A 36 14.15 4.25 20.50
C LEU A 36 12.65 4.00 20.76
N HIS A 37 12.32 2.89 21.43
CA HIS A 37 10.94 2.60 21.84
C HIS A 37 10.39 3.68 22.78
N GLY A 38 11.16 4.14 23.76
CA GLY A 38 10.78 5.20 24.68
C GLY A 38 10.49 6.53 23.98
N CYS A 39 11.32 6.90 22.99
CA CYS A 39 11.09 8.10 22.16
C CYS A 39 9.77 8.02 21.39
N LEU A 40 9.52 6.89 20.69
CA LEU A 40 8.27 6.68 19.96
C LEU A 40 7.05 6.71 20.88
N MET A 41 7.16 6.09 22.06
CA MET A 41 6.10 6.14 23.07
C MET A 41 5.85 7.54 23.61
N ALA A 42 6.91 8.33 23.85
CA ALA A 42 6.78 9.71 24.29
C ALA A 42 6.05 10.56 23.23
N LEU A 43 6.38 10.38 21.93
CA LEU A 43 5.78 11.12 20.83
C LEU A 43 4.34 10.66 20.51
N ASN A 44 3.99 9.40 20.80
CA ASN A 44 2.65 8.83 20.51
C ASN A 44 1.66 9.00 21.68
N ARG A 45 2.00 9.72 22.75
CA ARG A 45 1.06 9.97 23.87
C ARG A 45 -0.12 10.83 23.41
N LYS A 46 -1.33 10.48 23.87
CA LYS A 46 -2.59 11.19 23.54
C LYS A 46 -2.54 12.69 23.88
N GLU A 47 -1.73 13.06 24.86
CA GLU A 47 -1.54 14.46 25.30
C GLU A 47 -0.81 15.30 24.23
N LEU A 48 -0.07 14.67 23.34
CA LEU A 48 0.60 15.32 22.22
C LEU A 48 -0.26 15.39 20.93
N GLY A 49 -1.38 14.70 20.88
CA GLY A 49 -2.51 14.82 19.93
C GLY A 49 -2.19 14.87 18.42
N LEU A 50 -3.24 14.88 17.60
CA LEU A 50 -3.17 15.04 16.12
C LEU A 50 -2.42 16.31 15.68
N ALA A 51 -2.45 17.38 16.49
CA ALA A 51 -1.73 18.61 16.23
C ALA A 51 -0.21 18.40 16.15
N ASN A 52 0.35 17.51 16.99
CA ASN A 52 1.78 17.22 16.95
C ASN A 52 2.20 16.36 15.76
N LEU A 53 1.36 15.45 15.30
CA LEU A 53 1.64 14.69 14.06
C LEU A 53 1.74 15.63 12.86
N GLN A 54 0.92 16.66 12.80
CA GLN A 54 1.00 17.67 11.74
C GLN A 54 2.28 18.50 11.85
N ILE A 55 2.67 18.91 13.07
CA ILE A 55 3.93 19.60 13.33
C ILE A 55 5.11 18.72 12.92
N LEU A 56 5.11 17.44 13.27
CA LEU A 56 6.15 16.50 12.87
C LEU A 56 6.23 16.38 11.34
N ARG A 57 5.09 16.29 10.64
CA ARG A 57 5.07 16.22 9.16
C ARG A 57 5.55 17.50 8.47
N THR A 58 5.49 18.65 9.13
CA THR A 58 5.89 19.94 8.55
C THR A 58 7.30 20.36 8.94
N GLN A 59 7.72 20.07 10.18
CA GLN A 59 8.94 20.63 10.75
C GLN A 59 10.04 19.60 10.99
N HIS A 60 9.69 18.29 10.99
CA HIS A 60 10.61 17.21 11.38
C HIS A 60 10.59 16.06 10.37
N HIS A 61 10.84 16.36 9.09
CA HIS A 61 10.91 15.34 8.03
C HIS A 61 11.97 14.28 8.32
N GLU A 62 13.10 14.70 8.94
CA GLU A 62 14.21 13.84 9.36
C GLU A 62 13.76 12.73 10.32
N PHE A 63 12.74 13.00 11.17
CA PHE A 63 12.17 12.00 12.06
C PHE A 63 11.52 10.84 11.27
N TYR A 64 10.69 11.17 10.30
CA TYR A 64 10.05 10.15 9.46
C TYR A 64 11.06 9.43 8.58
N ASN A 65 12.05 10.17 8.05
CA ASN A 65 13.15 9.56 7.28
C ASN A 65 13.93 8.56 8.13
N ALA A 66 14.20 8.88 9.39
CA ALA A 66 14.86 7.96 10.34
C ALA A 66 13.99 6.74 10.65
N CYS A 67 12.68 6.91 10.87
CA CYS A 67 11.74 5.79 11.06
C CYS A 67 11.71 4.86 9.84
N VAL A 68 11.60 5.43 8.63
CA VAL A 68 11.62 4.66 7.39
C VAL A 68 12.96 3.98 7.20
N ALA A 69 14.08 4.67 7.44
CA ALA A 69 15.41 4.09 7.32
C ALA A 69 15.59 2.87 8.24
N LEU A 70 15.10 2.94 9.49
CA LEU A 70 15.16 1.82 10.43
C LEU A 70 14.33 0.62 9.98
N LEU A 71 13.13 0.85 9.42
CA LEU A 71 12.26 -0.22 8.90
C LEU A 71 12.79 -0.84 7.61
N THR A 72 13.47 -0.05 6.78
CA THR A 72 13.83 -0.45 5.41
C THR A 72 15.31 -0.78 5.25
N VAL A 73 16.13 -0.62 6.29
CA VAL A 73 17.56 -0.95 6.23
C VAL A 73 17.73 -2.45 5.91
N PRO A 74 18.49 -2.80 4.86
CA PRO A 74 18.75 -4.19 4.52
C PRO A 74 19.48 -4.91 5.65
N ARG A 75 18.94 -6.05 6.08
CA ARG A 75 19.54 -6.91 7.12
C ARG A 75 19.80 -8.28 6.53
N PRO A 76 20.84 -8.99 7.02
CA PRO A 76 21.08 -10.37 6.63
C PRO A 76 19.83 -11.20 6.92
N ARG A 77 19.40 -12.01 5.95
CA ARG A 77 18.38 -13.04 6.21
C ARG A 77 18.94 -14.04 7.18
N GLY A 78 18.14 -14.48 8.15
CA GLY A 78 18.49 -15.55 9.05
C GLY A 78 18.59 -16.90 8.32
N ASP A 79 19.05 -17.94 9.02
CA ASP A 79 19.11 -19.30 8.50
C ASP A 79 17.73 -19.82 8.08
N PHE A 80 17.71 -20.80 7.17
CA PHE A 80 16.58 -21.37 6.42
C PHE A 80 15.27 -21.61 7.19
N ASN A 81 15.30 -21.63 8.53
CA ASN A 81 14.11 -21.92 9.35
C ASN A 81 13.47 -20.69 10.00
N ASP A 82 14.15 -19.55 10.09
CA ASP A 82 13.57 -18.29 10.59
C ASP A 82 14.24 -17.07 9.94
N GLU A 83 13.70 -16.63 8.81
CA GLU A 83 14.19 -15.46 8.08
C GLU A 83 14.21 -14.18 8.94
N THR A 84 13.40 -14.13 9.99
CA THR A 84 13.30 -13.00 10.91
C THR A 84 14.28 -13.04 12.06
N TRP A 85 15.00 -14.16 12.23
CA TRP A 85 15.89 -14.39 13.39
C TRP A 85 16.92 -13.28 13.57
N GLY A 86 17.59 -12.88 12.48
CA GLY A 86 18.58 -11.81 12.54
C GLY A 86 18.01 -10.51 13.07
N LEU A 87 16.86 -10.07 12.54
CA LEU A 87 16.19 -8.85 12.97
C LEU A 87 15.69 -8.96 14.42
N ARG A 88 15.07 -10.08 14.81
CA ARG A 88 14.64 -10.32 16.21
C ARG A 88 15.80 -10.31 17.17
N LYS A 89 16.91 -10.95 16.80
CA LYS A 89 18.12 -10.99 17.61
C LYS A 89 18.69 -9.59 17.83
N ASP A 90 18.86 -8.81 16.77
CA ASP A 90 19.42 -7.45 16.85
C ASP A 90 18.58 -6.56 17.78
N ILE A 91 17.25 -6.59 17.64
CA ILE A 91 16.35 -5.80 18.47
C ILE A 91 16.35 -6.29 19.91
N LYS A 92 16.29 -7.61 20.12
CA LYS A 92 16.32 -8.22 21.45
C LYS A 92 17.64 -7.89 22.18
N GLU A 93 18.77 -8.06 21.50
CA GLU A 93 20.08 -7.71 22.07
C GLU A 93 20.20 -6.21 22.40
N GLY A 94 19.61 -5.33 21.58
CA GLY A 94 19.53 -3.89 21.88
C GLY A 94 18.74 -3.57 23.14
N PHE A 95 17.66 -4.35 23.46
CA PHE A 95 16.95 -4.20 24.73
C PHE A 95 17.70 -4.76 25.93
N GLU A 96 18.39 -5.89 25.74
CA GLU A 96 19.12 -6.57 26.81
C GLU A 96 20.47 -5.93 27.12
N LYS A 97 21.17 -5.41 26.11
CA LYS A 97 22.52 -4.86 26.19
C LYS A 97 22.53 -3.35 25.96
N CYS A 98 21.86 -2.61 26.84
CA CYS A 98 21.86 -1.15 26.74
C CYS A 98 23.29 -0.58 26.92
N ARG A 99 23.74 0.22 25.94
CA ARG A 99 25.01 0.95 25.92
C ARG A 99 24.84 2.44 26.10
N CYS A 100 23.64 2.90 26.39
CA CYS A 100 23.33 4.32 26.59
C CYS A 100 24.06 4.87 27.82
N ASP A 101 24.41 6.16 27.80
CA ASP A 101 24.90 6.84 28.99
C ASP A 101 23.77 6.95 30.03
N THR A 102 23.81 6.06 31.00
CA THR A 102 22.81 6.04 32.09
C THR A 102 22.98 7.18 33.10
N LYS A 103 23.99 8.05 32.96
CA LYS A 103 24.13 9.26 33.76
C LYS A 103 23.36 10.44 33.18
N ASP A 104 23.04 10.38 31.84
CA ASP A 104 22.19 11.39 31.23
C ASP A 104 20.76 11.26 31.76
N THR A 105 20.26 12.28 32.40
CA THR A 105 18.91 12.33 32.97
C THR A 105 17.83 12.21 31.89
N PHE A 106 18.06 12.73 30.72
CA PHE A 106 17.13 12.60 29.60
C PHE A 106 17.04 11.16 29.11
N VAL A 107 18.16 10.46 28.95
CA VAL A 107 18.20 9.03 28.60
C VAL A 107 17.47 8.19 29.66
N GLN A 108 17.67 8.49 30.95
CA GLN A 108 16.95 7.83 32.04
C GLN A 108 15.43 8.04 31.93
N GLN A 109 14.98 9.26 31.66
CA GLN A 109 13.56 9.58 31.48
C GLN A 109 12.95 8.80 30.30
N ILE A 110 13.62 8.76 29.16
CA ILE A 110 13.17 8.00 27.98
C ILE A 110 13.12 6.49 28.28
N HIS A 111 14.11 5.93 28.96
CA HIS A 111 14.08 4.54 29.41
C HIS A 111 12.91 4.27 30.37
N ALA A 112 12.62 5.18 31.29
CA ALA A 112 11.49 5.06 32.21
C ALA A 112 10.14 5.06 31.48
N VAL A 113 9.99 5.84 30.40
CA VAL A 113 8.82 5.82 29.53
C VAL A 113 8.65 4.44 28.91
N SER A 114 9.71 3.86 28.35
CA SER A 114 9.68 2.50 27.78
C SER A 114 9.28 1.46 28.83
N ASP A 115 9.90 1.48 30.03
CA ASP A 115 9.63 0.51 31.10
C ASP A 115 8.20 0.62 31.65
N SER A 116 7.66 1.82 31.79
CA SER A 116 6.30 2.04 32.29
C SER A 116 5.26 1.41 31.39
N THR A 117 5.43 1.52 30.09
CA THR A 117 4.50 0.99 29.08
C THR A 117 4.53 -0.55 29.04
N ARG A 118 5.72 -1.14 29.09
CA ARG A 118 5.88 -2.59 29.08
C ARG A 118 5.24 -3.28 30.28
N ARG A 119 5.31 -2.67 31.46
CA ARG A 119 4.67 -3.19 32.69
C ARG A 119 3.15 -3.25 32.62
N ILE A 120 2.56 -2.30 31.88
CA ILE A 120 1.08 -2.20 31.77
C ILE A 120 0.51 -3.22 30.79
N LYS A 121 1.22 -3.51 29.70
CA LYS A 121 0.66 -4.28 28.57
C LYS A 121 0.96 -5.78 28.60
N GLY A 122 1.87 -6.27 29.45
CA GLY A 122 2.26 -7.69 29.43
C GLY A 122 2.84 -8.16 28.10
N VAL A 123 3.49 -7.28 27.36
CA VAL A 123 3.88 -7.49 25.95
C VAL A 123 4.91 -8.60 25.83
N PRO A 124 4.66 -9.61 24.96
CA PRO A 124 5.49 -10.81 24.89
C PRO A 124 6.88 -10.59 24.26
N CYS A 125 7.03 -9.60 23.35
CA CYS A 125 8.28 -9.37 22.63
C CYS A 125 8.54 -7.87 22.40
N PRO A 126 9.68 -7.34 22.90
CA PRO A 126 10.06 -5.94 22.65
C PRO A 126 10.20 -5.58 21.16
N CYS A 127 10.57 -6.57 20.33
CA CYS A 127 10.75 -6.39 18.90
C CYS A 127 9.44 -6.04 18.19
N SER A 128 8.38 -6.76 18.53
CA SER A 128 7.05 -6.55 17.96
C SER A 128 6.52 -5.17 18.32
N GLU A 129 6.72 -4.72 19.56
CA GLU A 129 6.24 -3.41 20.00
C GLU A 129 6.98 -2.25 19.33
N LEU A 130 8.30 -2.33 19.17
CA LEU A 130 9.06 -1.33 18.42
C LEU A 130 8.58 -1.25 16.96
N GLY A 131 8.46 -2.40 16.30
CA GLY A 131 7.96 -2.48 14.93
C GLY A 131 6.55 -1.89 14.81
N TYR A 132 5.65 -2.26 15.71
CA TYR A 132 4.30 -1.72 15.78
C TYR A 132 4.28 -0.19 15.85
N LEU A 133 5.05 0.40 16.77
CA LEU A 133 5.09 1.86 16.92
C LEU A 133 5.66 2.56 15.69
N LEU A 134 6.69 2.00 15.07
CA LEU A 134 7.23 2.53 13.82
C LEU A 134 6.17 2.52 12.72
N PHE A 135 5.47 1.40 12.55
CA PHE A 135 4.38 1.31 11.56
C PHE A 135 3.23 2.26 11.89
N VAL A 136 2.84 2.42 13.17
CA VAL A 136 1.81 3.39 13.58
C VAL A 136 2.19 4.81 13.19
N VAL A 137 3.41 5.22 13.50
CA VAL A 137 3.90 6.58 13.21
C VAL A 137 3.90 6.84 11.70
N ILE A 138 4.47 5.91 10.92
CA ILE A 138 4.53 6.04 9.46
C ILE A 138 3.14 5.96 8.84
N ASN A 139 2.30 5.01 9.26
CA ASN A 139 0.94 4.88 8.72
C ASN A 139 0.11 6.15 8.95
N ASN A 140 0.18 6.73 10.14
CA ASN A 140 -0.54 7.96 10.46
C ASN A 140 -0.10 9.14 9.59
N ALA A 141 1.18 9.20 9.21
CA ALA A 141 1.68 10.22 8.29
C ALA A 141 1.29 9.93 6.83
N LEU A 142 1.22 8.66 6.42
CA LEU A 142 0.92 8.27 5.04
C LEU A 142 -0.58 8.22 4.73
N GLN A 143 -1.45 8.01 5.72
CA GLN A 143 -2.90 7.96 5.50
C GLN A 143 -3.46 9.19 4.78
N PRO A 144 -3.14 10.44 5.18
CA PRO A 144 -3.50 11.61 4.39
C PRO A 144 -2.76 11.68 3.05
N ALA A 145 -1.46 11.30 3.04
CA ALA A 145 -0.60 11.43 1.87
C ALA A 145 -0.98 10.49 0.71
N LYS A 146 -1.69 9.39 0.96
CA LYS A 146 -2.11 8.43 -0.08
C LYS A 146 -3.03 9.06 -1.14
N ASP A 147 -3.81 10.06 -0.75
CA ASP A 147 -4.74 10.78 -1.62
C ASP A 147 -4.13 12.09 -2.15
N GLU A 148 -2.95 12.46 -1.67
CA GLU A 148 -2.24 13.68 -2.06
C GLU A 148 -1.43 13.47 -3.34
N ASN A 149 -1.40 14.49 -4.19
CA ASN A 149 -0.37 14.55 -5.23
C ASN A 149 0.90 15.15 -4.61
N ILE A 150 1.68 14.31 -3.92
CA ILE A 150 2.80 14.69 -3.05
C ILE A 150 3.73 15.68 -3.74
N HIS A 151 4.17 15.37 -4.96
CA HIS A 151 5.11 16.23 -5.67
C HIS A 151 4.50 17.59 -6.02
N ASN A 152 3.27 17.62 -6.56
CA ASN A 152 2.62 18.88 -6.91
C ASN A 152 2.28 19.71 -5.68
N ASN A 153 1.92 19.08 -4.58
CA ASN A 153 1.64 19.76 -3.32
C ASN A 153 2.93 20.35 -2.72
N ALA A 154 4.04 19.62 -2.78
CA ALA A 154 5.34 20.12 -2.35
C ALA A 154 5.79 21.33 -3.18
N VAL A 155 5.67 21.27 -4.51
CA VAL A 155 6.01 22.39 -5.40
C VAL A 155 5.13 23.62 -5.14
N LYS A 156 3.81 23.44 -4.99
CA LYS A 156 2.88 24.54 -4.68
C LYS A 156 3.17 25.18 -3.33
N ALA A 157 3.37 24.37 -2.29
CA ALA A 157 3.69 24.84 -0.94
C ALA A 157 4.99 25.65 -0.97
N THR A 158 6.04 25.15 -1.64
CA THR A 158 7.30 25.89 -1.80
C THR A 158 7.12 27.21 -2.52
N GLN A 159 6.32 27.25 -3.60
CA GLN A 159 6.03 28.48 -4.34
C GLN A 159 5.19 29.50 -3.52
N ALA A 160 4.32 28.99 -2.64
CA ALA A 160 3.51 29.81 -1.75
C ALA A 160 4.25 30.24 -0.47
N GLY A 161 5.48 29.77 -0.24
CA GLY A 161 6.20 29.97 1.01
C GLY A 161 5.60 29.22 2.21
N GLU A 162 4.78 28.19 1.93
CA GLU A 162 4.16 27.32 2.92
C GLU A 162 5.07 26.15 3.29
N GLN A 163 4.83 25.59 4.48
CA GLN A 163 5.56 24.39 4.91
C GLN A 163 5.10 23.17 4.12
N VAL A 164 6.08 22.41 3.61
CA VAL A 164 5.84 21.18 2.86
C VAL A 164 5.58 20.03 3.83
N LEU A 165 4.59 19.19 3.52
CA LEU A 165 4.26 17.99 4.32
C LEU A 165 5.12 16.80 3.89
N TRP A 166 5.65 16.06 4.85
CA TRP A 166 6.30 14.77 4.58
C TRP A 166 5.27 13.68 4.18
N PRO A 167 5.56 12.77 3.24
CA PRO A 167 6.73 12.74 2.37
C PRO A 167 6.63 13.78 1.26
N THR A 168 7.75 14.38 0.88
CA THR A 168 7.81 15.37 -0.20
C THR A 168 8.06 14.72 -1.56
N LYS A 169 8.69 13.56 -1.54
CA LYS A 169 9.06 12.78 -2.72
C LYS A 169 8.94 11.28 -2.44
N PRO A 170 8.54 10.48 -3.44
CA PRO A 170 8.39 9.02 -3.25
C PRO A 170 9.64 8.29 -2.78
N HIS A 171 10.84 8.74 -3.17
CA HIS A 171 12.09 8.08 -2.80
C HIS A 171 12.45 8.20 -1.30
N GLU A 172 11.84 9.14 -0.56
CA GLU A 172 11.98 9.23 0.90
C GLU A 172 11.43 7.99 1.61
N LEU A 173 10.55 7.24 0.94
CA LEU A 173 9.99 5.98 1.44
C LEU A 173 10.89 4.76 1.18
N PHE A 174 11.91 4.90 0.32
CA PHE A 174 12.79 3.80 -0.10
C PHE A 174 14.25 4.24 -0.14
N PRO A 175 14.84 4.60 1.01
CA PRO A 175 16.20 5.17 1.08
C PRO A 175 17.30 4.20 0.59
N TYR A 176 17.02 2.89 0.58
CA TYR A 176 17.95 1.86 0.12
C TYR A 176 17.58 1.27 -1.25
N GLY A 177 16.68 1.94 -2.00
CA GLY A 177 16.08 1.40 -3.22
C GLY A 177 14.79 0.64 -2.93
N ALA A 178 13.91 0.55 -3.95
CA ALA A 178 12.58 -0.03 -3.78
C ALA A 178 12.64 -1.52 -3.44
N LYS A 179 13.55 -2.28 -4.05
CA LYS A 179 13.71 -3.72 -3.81
C LYS A 179 14.11 -4.01 -2.38
N GLU A 180 15.25 -3.50 -1.99
CA GLU A 180 15.86 -3.74 -0.68
C GLU A 180 14.95 -3.26 0.46
N SER A 181 14.33 -2.11 0.27
CA SER A 181 13.39 -1.55 1.25
C SER A 181 12.12 -2.40 1.38
N MET A 182 11.57 -2.91 0.27
CA MET A 182 10.40 -3.79 0.32
C MET A 182 10.73 -5.15 0.93
N GLU A 183 11.87 -5.74 0.62
CA GLU A 183 12.32 -6.99 1.24
C GLU A 183 12.44 -6.82 2.77
N ALA A 184 13.01 -5.71 3.24
CA ALA A 184 13.11 -5.42 4.66
C ALA A 184 11.72 -5.23 5.32
N LEU A 185 10.80 -4.51 4.68
CA LEU A 185 9.43 -4.33 5.19
C LEU A 185 8.67 -5.66 5.28
N ILE A 186 8.85 -6.55 4.32
CA ILE A 186 8.25 -7.90 4.34
C ILE A 186 8.80 -8.75 5.49
N LEU A 187 10.09 -8.63 5.82
CA LEU A 187 10.66 -9.28 7.01
C LEU A 187 10.00 -8.80 8.31
N TRP A 188 9.72 -7.49 8.40
CA TRP A 188 8.99 -6.95 9.55
C TRP A 188 7.60 -7.54 9.74
N LEU A 189 6.88 -7.94 8.68
CA LEU A 189 5.59 -8.63 8.80
C LEU A 189 5.68 -9.95 9.57
N GLY A 190 6.84 -10.63 9.53
CA GLY A 190 7.08 -11.83 10.32
C GLY A 190 7.29 -11.55 11.82
N ILE A 191 7.64 -10.31 12.20
CA ILE A 191 7.88 -9.91 13.59
C ILE A 191 6.68 -9.14 14.15
N THR A 192 6.07 -8.30 13.32
CA THR A 192 4.92 -7.47 13.64
C THR A 192 3.76 -7.89 12.73
N PRO A 193 3.15 -9.07 13.01
CA PRO A 193 2.07 -9.61 12.19
C PRO A 193 0.74 -8.88 12.51
N GLU A 194 0.74 -7.58 12.32
CA GLU A 194 -0.39 -6.73 12.65
C GLU A 194 -0.91 -6.01 11.40
N ALA A 195 -2.20 -5.74 11.36
CA ALA A 195 -2.89 -5.08 10.25
C ALA A 195 -2.28 -3.72 9.88
N ILE A 196 -1.71 -3.01 10.87
CA ILE A 196 -1.06 -1.70 10.66
C ILE A 196 0.14 -1.80 9.70
N SER A 197 0.87 -2.91 9.72
CA SER A 197 2.01 -3.13 8.84
C SER A 197 1.57 -3.26 7.38
N LEU A 198 0.50 -4.05 7.12
CA LEU A 198 -0.12 -4.15 5.79
C LEU A 198 -0.74 -2.83 5.35
N GLY A 199 -1.42 -2.11 6.26
CA GLY A 199 -1.96 -0.79 5.99
C GLY A 199 -0.89 0.21 5.55
N THR A 200 0.28 0.18 6.19
CA THR A 200 1.44 1.02 5.83
C THR A 200 1.97 0.68 4.44
N ILE A 201 2.17 -0.61 4.15
CA ILE A 201 2.60 -1.06 2.81
C ILE A 201 1.55 -0.68 1.76
N GLY A 202 0.26 -0.80 2.08
CA GLY A 202 -0.84 -0.34 1.23
C GLY A 202 -0.78 1.16 0.94
N CYS A 203 -0.49 2.00 1.94
CA CYS A 203 -0.29 3.44 1.73
C CYS A 203 0.94 3.73 0.85
N MET A 204 2.06 3.03 1.09
CA MET A 204 3.25 3.15 0.24
C MET A 204 2.94 2.73 -1.20
N LEU A 205 2.15 1.66 -1.38
CA LEU A 205 1.72 1.19 -2.69
C LEU A 205 0.81 2.22 -3.38
N ALA A 206 -0.11 2.85 -2.67
CA ALA A 206 -0.94 3.92 -3.21
C ALA A 206 -0.12 5.12 -3.71
N ILE A 207 0.95 5.48 -2.99
CA ILE A 207 1.83 6.61 -3.30
C ILE A 207 2.82 6.27 -4.42
N CYS A 208 3.44 5.08 -4.38
CA CYS A 208 4.60 4.70 -5.19
C CYS A 208 4.34 3.59 -6.20
N LYS A 209 3.08 3.34 -6.53
CA LYS A 209 2.51 2.27 -7.37
C LYS A 209 3.53 1.46 -8.22
N GLN A 210 4.16 2.12 -9.20
CA GLN A 210 5.02 1.47 -10.18
C GLN A 210 6.40 1.07 -9.63
N GLN A 211 6.85 1.72 -8.57
CA GLN A 211 8.20 1.48 -8.03
C GLN A 211 8.24 0.21 -7.17
N ILE A 212 7.14 -0.13 -6.48
CA ILE A 212 7.12 -1.23 -5.51
C ILE A 212 6.21 -2.41 -5.89
N LEU A 213 5.26 -2.21 -6.80
CA LEU A 213 4.34 -3.28 -7.22
C LEU A 213 5.07 -4.54 -7.70
N PRO A 214 6.15 -4.49 -8.49
CA PRO A 214 6.89 -5.68 -8.91
C PRO A 214 7.42 -6.51 -7.74
N TYR A 215 7.85 -5.87 -6.66
CA TYR A 215 8.40 -6.55 -5.47
C TYR A 215 7.31 -7.12 -4.57
N ILE A 216 6.12 -6.50 -4.56
CA ILE A 216 4.94 -7.03 -3.89
C ILE A 216 4.45 -8.28 -4.61
N VAL A 217 4.28 -8.18 -5.93
CA VAL A 217 3.80 -9.29 -6.78
C VAL A 217 4.82 -10.44 -6.83
N GLY A 218 6.11 -10.13 -6.84
CA GLY A 218 7.19 -11.13 -6.84
C GLY A 218 7.50 -11.74 -5.47
N SER A 219 6.84 -11.32 -4.41
CA SER A 219 7.08 -11.87 -3.07
C SER A 219 6.39 -13.22 -2.88
N GLU A 220 7.17 -14.27 -2.63
CA GLU A 220 6.65 -15.62 -2.41
C GLU A 220 5.89 -15.79 -1.08
N ILE A 221 6.09 -14.89 -0.12
CA ILE A 221 5.56 -15.02 1.24
C ILE A 221 4.46 -14.01 1.57
N LEU A 222 4.31 -12.92 0.80
CA LEU A 222 3.42 -11.83 1.18
C LEU A 222 1.94 -12.23 1.14
N ALA A 223 1.56 -13.09 0.20
CA ALA A 223 0.19 -13.61 0.12
C ALA A 223 -0.17 -14.48 1.34
N ASP A 224 0.76 -15.33 1.81
CA ASP A 224 0.57 -16.10 3.02
C ASP A 224 0.52 -15.19 4.25
N LYS A 225 1.40 -14.18 4.34
CA LYS A 225 1.37 -13.20 5.44
C LYS A 225 0.08 -12.40 5.50
N LEU A 226 -0.52 -12.08 4.36
CA LEU A 226 -1.83 -11.44 4.30
C LEU A 226 -2.92 -12.32 4.94
N ALA A 227 -2.93 -13.61 4.63
CA ALA A 227 -3.86 -14.58 5.24
C ALA A 227 -3.56 -14.80 6.73
N ASP A 228 -2.29 -15.00 7.10
CA ASP A 228 -1.85 -15.20 8.48
C ASP A 228 -2.27 -14.03 9.40
N ILE A 229 -2.03 -12.77 8.99
CA ILE A 229 -2.37 -11.59 9.78
C ILE A 229 -3.88 -11.50 10.00
N THR A 230 -4.67 -11.84 9.00
CA THR A 230 -6.13 -11.87 9.11
C THR A 230 -6.59 -12.93 10.13
N GLU A 231 -6.00 -14.12 10.06
CA GLU A 231 -6.34 -15.21 10.99
C GLU A 231 -5.86 -14.91 12.43
N ILE A 232 -4.68 -14.32 12.60
CA ILE A 232 -4.19 -13.87 13.91
C ILE A 232 -5.17 -12.87 14.54
N LEU A 233 -5.66 -11.90 13.77
CA LEU A 233 -6.65 -10.92 14.24
C LEU A 233 -7.95 -11.61 14.67
N ARG A 234 -8.45 -12.54 13.85
CA ARG A 234 -9.66 -13.33 14.17
C ARG A 234 -9.47 -14.17 15.43
N MET A 235 -8.36 -14.89 15.55
CA MET A 235 -8.07 -15.71 16.73
C MET A 235 -7.94 -14.85 17.97
N ALA A 236 -7.29 -13.69 17.91
CA ALA A 236 -7.23 -12.75 19.02
C ALA A 236 -8.62 -12.28 19.46
N TRP A 237 -9.54 -12.03 18.53
CA TRP A 237 -10.95 -11.73 18.83
C TRP A 237 -11.66 -12.90 19.49
N MET A 238 -11.54 -14.11 18.97
CA MET A 238 -12.24 -15.29 19.48
C MET A 238 -11.76 -15.70 20.88
N THR A 239 -10.48 -15.51 21.19
CA THR A 239 -9.87 -15.92 22.47
C THR A 239 -9.92 -14.83 23.55
N GLN A 240 -10.39 -13.63 23.26
CA GLN A 240 -10.36 -12.48 24.17
C GLN A 240 -11.15 -12.66 25.48
N GLN A 241 -12.05 -13.65 25.57
CA GLN A 241 -12.75 -13.94 26.82
C GLN A 241 -11.79 -14.35 27.96
N GLN A 242 -10.60 -14.84 27.63
CA GLN A 242 -9.55 -15.26 28.57
C GLN A 242 -8.56 -14.14 28.94
N VAL A 243 -8.74 -12.95 28.38
CA VAL A 243 -7.78 -11.83 28.49
C VAL A 243 -8.37 -10.73 29.40
N PRO A 244 -7.53 -10.01 30.19
CA PRO A 244 -7.98 -8.87 30.99
C PRO A 244 -8.73 -7.83 30.16
N GLU A 245 -9.81 -7.22 30.75
CA GLU A 245 -10.68 -6.26 30.06
C GLU A 245 -9.91 -5.12 29.37
N SER A 246 -8.85 -4.63 30.02
CA SER A 246 -8.00 -3.53 29.49
C SER A 246 -7.24 -3.88 28.21
N THR A 247 -7.13 -5.15 27.85
CA THR A 247 -6.39 -5.66 26.69
C THR A 247 -7.29 -6.31 25.65
N LYS A 248 -8.60 -6.36 25.89
CA LYS A 248 -9.58 -6.91 24.94
C LYS A 248 -9.66 -6.05 23.68
N LEU A 249 -9.77 -6.73 22.56
CA LEU A 249 -10.10 -6.09 21.29
C LEU A 249 -11.55 -5.61 21.32
N THR A 250 -11.79 -4.39 20.89
CA THR A 250 -13.16 -3.90 20.69
C THR A 250 -13.64 -4.24 19.28
N PRO A 251 -14.96 -4.38 19.03
CA PRO A 251 -15.45 -4.56 17.66
C PRO A 251 -14.97 -3.46 16.72
N THR A 252 -14.95 -2.21 17.15
CA THR A 252 -14.46 -1.07 16.38
C THR A 252 -12.97 -1.19 16.08
N SER A 253 -12.13 -1.64 17.03
CA SER A 253 -10.69 -1.86 16.73
C SER A 253 -10.48 -2.96 15.71
N CYS A 254 -11.27 -4.05 15.77
CA CYS A 254 -11.22 -5.10 14.76
C CYS A 254 -11.64 -4.60 13.37
N LEU A 255 -12.67 -3.75 13.28
CA LEU A 255 -13.07 -3.14 11.99
C LEU A 255 -11.98 -2.23 11.43
N VAL A 256 -11.32 -1.44 12.26
CA VAL A 256 -10.19 -0.60 11.83
C VAL A 256 -9.05 -1.46 11.27
N ASP A 257 -8.72 -2.56 11.93
CA ASP A 257 -7.65 -3.46 11.48
C ASP A 257 -8.05 -4.23 10.21
N LEU A 258 -9.28 -4.76 10.13
CA LEU A 258 -9.80 -5.34 8.89
C LEU A 258 -9.85 -4.33 7.76
N GLY A 259 -10.18 -3.06 8.05
CA GLY A 259 -10.16 -1.97 7.07
C GLY A 259 -8.76 -1.70 6.50
N ARG A 260 -7.71 -1.79 7.34
CA ARG A 260 -6.31 -1.68 6.89
C ARG A 260 -5.90 -2.82 5.96
N ILE A 261 -6.30 -4.04 6.30
CA ILE A 261 -6.06 -5.22 5.45
C ILE A 261 -6.86 -5.08 4.15
N ALA A 262 -8.14 -4.71 4.22
CA ALA A 262 -8.99 -4.47 3.06
C ALA A 262 -8.43 -3.37 2.15
N PHE A 263 -7.79 -2.35 2.71
CA PHE A 263 -7.11 -1.31 1.92
C PHE A 263 -5.92 -1.88 1.13
N PHE A 264 -5.13 -2.79 1.72
CA PHE A 264 -4.09 -3.50 0.97
C PHE A 264 -4.69 -4.38 -0.14
N CYS A 265 -5.78 -5.12 0.15
CA CYS A 265 -6.52 -5.89 -0.86
C CYS A 265 -7.05 -4.99 -1.98
N HIS A 266 -7.57 -3.81 -1.64
CA HIS A 266 -8.00 -2.79 -2.59
C HIS A 266 -6.87 -2.41 -3.54
N MET A 267 -5.69 -2.08 -3.01
CA MET A 267 -4.53 -1.74 -3.85
C MET A 267 -4.14 -2.88 -4.80
N LEU A 268 -4.17 -4.13 -4.35
CA LEU A 268 -3.91 -5.28 -5.21
C LEU A 268 -4.95 -5.43 -6.33
N VAL A 269 -6.23 -5.29 -5.98
CA VAL A 269 -7.35 -5.40 -6.95
C VAL A 269 -7.24 -4.33 -8.02
N ASP A 270 -6.86 -3.12 -7.65
CA ASP A 270 -6.84 -1.97 -8.54
C ASP A 270 -5.58 -1.88 -9.40
N LEU A 271 -4.44 -2.30 -8.87
CA LEU A 271 -3.16 -2.11 -9.51
C LEU A 271 -2.69 -3.33 -10.30
N CYS A 272 -3.02 -4.56 -9.82
CA CYS A 272 -2.60 -5.79 -10.49
C CYS A 272 -3.48 -6.11 -11.68
N ASN A 273 -2.87 -6.44 -12.80
CA ASN A 273 -3.54 -7.18 -13.87
C ASN A 273 -3.72 -8.66 -13.50
N GLU A 274 -4.36 -9.44 -14.36
CA GLU A 274 -4.63 -10.87 -14.09
C GLU A 274 -3.34 -11.70 -13.93
N THR A 275 -2.31 -11.42 -14.72
CA THR A 275 -1.03 -12.13 -14.63
C THR A 275 -0.30 -11.80 -13.35
N GLU A 276 -0.25 -10.51 -12.97
CA GLU A 276 0.38 -10.04 -11.74
C GLU A 276 -0.36 -10.58 -10.50
N LEU A 277 -1.69 -10.59 -10.52
CA LEU A 277 -2.46 -11.13 -9.41
C LEU A 277 -2.30 -12.66 -9.30
N LYS A 278 -2.22 -13.38 -10.43
CA LYS A 278 -1.91 -14.81 -10.45
C LYS A 278 -0.52 -15.07 -9.87
N GLN A 279 0.46 -14.26 -10.25
CA GLN A 279 1.83 -14.35 -9.70
C GLN A 279 1.84 -14.07 -8.20
N PHE A 280 1.14 -13.02 -7.72
CA PHE A 280 1.01 -12.70 -6.31
C PHE A 280 0.37 -13.84 -5.50
N ALA A 281 -0.74 -14.39 -6.00
CA ALA A 281 -1.42 -15.48 -5.32
C ALA A 281 -0.57 -16.76 -5.30
N GLY A 282 0.12 -17.06 -6.41
CA GLY A 282 1.06 -18.18 -6.52
C GLY A 282 0.50 -19.47 -5.92
N ARG A 283 1.25 -20.06 -4.99
CA ARG A 283 0.85 -21.25 -4.21
C ARG A 283 -0.15 -20.97 -3.09
N SER A 284 -0.38 -19.68 -2.76
CA SER A 284 -1.20 -19.25 -1.62
C SER A 284 -2.67 -19.01 -2.01
N VAL A 285 -3.10 -19.45 -3.19
CA VAL A 285 -4.47 -19.28 -3.69
C VAL A 285 -5.49 -19.78 -2.66
N GLU A 286 -5.32 -20.98 -2.11
CA GLU A 286 -6.22 -21.56 -1.13
C GLU A 286 -6.26 -20.75 0.18
N ASN A 287 -5.09 -20.33 0.69
CA ASN A 287 -4.99 -19.49 1.90
C ASN A 287 -5.73 -18.16 1.74
N LEU A 288 -5.59 -17.50 0.58
CA LEU A 288 -6.30 -16.26 0.29
C LEU A 288 -7.82 -16.47 0.19
N LEU A 289 -8.27 -17.58 -0.38
CA LEU A 289 -9.70 -17.91 -0.45
C LEU A 289 -10.28 -18.22 0.93
N HIS A 290 -9.56 -18.98 1.77
CA HIS A 290 -9.95 -19.22 3.16
C HIS A 290 -9.96 -17.93 3.99
N MET A 291 -9.02 -17.02 3.78
CA MET A 291 -9.03 -15.70 4.39
C MET A 291 -10.35 -14.96 4.08
N GLY A 292 -10.74 -14.90 2.80
CA GLY A 292 -11.97 -14.23 2.39
C GLY A 292 -13.22 -14.91 2.97
N ASP A 293 -13.28 -16.24 2.92
CA ASP A 293 -14.37 -17.03 3.51
C ASP A 293 -14.52 -16.74 5.00
N THR A 294 -13.41 -16.75 5.73
CA THR A 294 -13.35 -16.48 7.17
C THR A 294 -13.85 -15.08 7.48
N VAL A 295 -13.37 -14.05 6.80
CA VAL A 295 -13.78 -12.66 7.06
C VAL A 295 -15.25 -12.44 6.75
N LEU A 296 -15.74 -12.95 5.63
CA LEU A 296 -17.14 -12.79 5.24
C LEU A 296 -18.11 -13.49 6.20
N LYS A 297 -17.70 -14.58 6.85
CA LYS A 297 -18.46 -15.24 7.91
C LYS A 297 -18.37 -14.49 9.25
N TRP A 298 -17.26 -13.84 9.53
CA TRP A 298 -17.00 -13.13 10.78
C TRP A 298 -17.62 -11.71 10.82
N LEU A 299 -17.66 -10.99 9.70
CA LEU A 299 -18.23 -9.62 9.64
C LEU A 299 -19.63 -9.49 10.23
N PRO A 300 -20.59 -10.40 9.98
CA PRO A 300 -21.92 -10.33 10.61
C PRO A 300 -21.89 -10.47 12.14
N GLU A 301 -20.93 -11.22 12.69
CA GLU A 301 -20.77 -11.39 14.15
C GLU A 301 -20.20 -10.11 14.78
N LEU A 302 -19.19 -9.49 14.14
CA LEU A 302 -18.67 -8.19 14.55
C LEU A 302 -19.76 -7.13 14.51
N GLN A 303 -20.55 -7.10 13.43
CA GLN A 303 -21.66 -6.17 13.29
C GLN A 303 -22.69 -6.31 14.40
N LYS A 304 -23.05 -7.54 14.80
CA LYS A 304 -23.94 -7.79 15.92
C LYS A 304 -23.38 -7.35 17.27
N SER A 305 -22.06 -7.34 17.42
CA SER A 305 -21.37 -6.92 18.66
C SER A 305 -21.31 -5.40 18.84
N LEU A 306 -21.63 -4.63 17.81
CA LEU A 306 -21.79 -3.18 17.86
C LEU A 306 -23.19 -2.84 18.33
N GLN A 307 -23.32 -2.06 19.40
CA GLN A 307 -24.63 -1.71 20.00
C GLN A 307 -25.48 -0.84 19.08
N SER A 308 -24.84 0.03 18.32
CA SER A 308 -25.45 0.86 17.28
C SER A 308 -24.39 1.14 16.22
N LEU A 309 -24.76 0.99 14.94
CA LEU A 309 -23.86 1.30 13.81
C LEU A 309 -23.90 2.80 13.53
N SER A 310 -22.74 3.43 13.60
CA SER A 310 -22.55 4.75 13.01
C SER A 310 -22.51 4.65 11.47
N ALA A 311 -22.73 5.77 10.78
CA ALA A 311 -22.59 5.83 9.32
C ALA A 311 -21.19 5.43 8.86
N THR A 312 -20.16 5.78 9.64
CA THR A 312 -18.77 5.43 9.37
C THR A 312 -18.54 3.91 9.46
N GLU A 313 -19.00 3.27 10.55
CA GLU A 313 -18.85 1.82 10.73
C GLU A 313 -19.62 1.03 9.66
N THR A 314 -20.80 1.50 9.25
CA THR A 314 -21.54 0.91 8.13
C THR A 314 -20.73 0.99 6.84
N HIS A 315 -20.13 2.14 6.56
CA HIS A 315 -19.26 2.32 5.38
C HIS A 315 -18.04 1.40 5.45
N ASP A 316 -17.39 1.30 6.60
CA ASP A 316 -16.20 0.45 6.80
C ASP A 316 -16.52 -1.04 6.58
N ILE A 317 -17.67 -1.51 7.09
CA ILE A 317 -18.12 -2.90 6.88
C ILE A 317 -18.33 -3.18 5.39
N GLU A 318 -19.02 -2.29 4.67
CA GLU A 318 -19.22 -2.45 3.21
C GLU A 318 -17.92 -2.36 2.43
N TYR A 319 -17.02 -1.48 2.83
CA TYR A 319 -15.67 -1.38 2.25
C TYR A 319 -14.90 -2.69 2.41
N ILE A 320 -14.83 -3.23 3.64
CA ILE A 320 -14.17 -4.49 3.95
C ILE A 320 -14.77 -5.62 3.10
N ARG A 321 -16.10 -5.79 3.17
CA ARG A 321 -16.83 -6.81 2.40
C ARG A 321 -16.49 -6.75 0.91
N THR A 322 -16.56 -5.57 0.32
CA THR A 322 -16.35 -5.32 -1.10
C THR A 322 -14.96 -5.77 -1.55
N TYR A 323 -13.90 -5.39 -0.83
CA TYR A 323 -12.54 -5.67 -1.29
C TYR A 323 -12.07 -7.09 -1.00
N TYR A 324 -12.58 -7.72 0.06
CA TYR A 324 -12.36 -9.16 0.24
C TYR A 324 -13.06 -9.99 -0.84
N ILE A 325 -14.30 -9.66 -1.19
CA ILE A 325 -14.99 -10.32 -2.31
C ILE A 325 -14.23 -10.06 -3.62
N ALA A 326 -13.84 -8.82 -3.89
CA ALA A 326 -13.16 -8.44 -5.13
C ALA A 326 -11.83 -9.19 -5.32
N LEU A 327 -10.99 -9.25 -4.28
CA LEU A 327 -9.73 -9.98 -4.33
C LEU A 327 -9.98 -11.48 -4.48
N CYS A 328 -10.77 -12.08 -3.58
CA CYS A 328 -10.97 -13.52 -3.54
C CYS A 328 -11.72 -14.04 -4.77
N SER A 329 -12.69 -13.31 -5.33
CA SER A 329 -13.34 -13.70 -6.58
C SER A 329 -12.42 -13.70 -7.80
N ARG A 330 -11.39 -12.83 -7.82
CA ARG A 330 -10.35 -12.86 -8.85
C ARG A 330 -9.40 -14.03 -8.64
N VAL A 331 -8.95 -14.25 -7.39
CA VAL A 331 -8.05 -15.35 -7.02
C VAL A 331 -8.70 -16.71 -7.19
N HIS A 332 -10.02 -16.83 -6.94
CA HIS A 332 -10.78 -18.08 -7.11
C HIS A 332 -10.64 -18.70 -8.50
N ARG A 333 -10.40 -17.90 -9.55
CA ARG A 333 -10.19 -18.39 -10.92
C ARG A 333 -8.85 -19.11 -11.14
N TYR A 334 -7.94 -19.00 -10.19
CA TYR A 334 -6.62 -19.67 -10.23
C TYR A 334 -6.59 -20.95 -9.38
N PHE A 335 -7.72 -21.31 -8.79
CA PHE A 335 -7.87 -22.52 -8.01
C PHE A 335 -8.00 -23.72 -8.96
N ASP A 336 -7.05 -24.65 -8.88
CA ASP A 336 -6.90 -25.75 -9.86
C ASP A 336 -7.82 -26.96 -9.59
N GLU A 337 -8.51 -27.00 -8.44
CA GLU A 337 -9.43 -28.10 -8.13
C GLU A 337 -10.75 -27.96 -8.90
N PRO A 338 -11.48 -29.09 -9.13
CA PRO A 338 -12.80 -29.04 -9.67
C PRO A 338 -13.67 -28.05 -8.90
N PHE A 339 -14.38 -27.21 -9.62
CA PHE A 339 -15.21 -26.17 -9.04
C PHE A 339 -16.24 -26.76 -8.07
N ASP A 340 -15.99 -26.61 -6.77
CA ASP A 340 -16.97 -26.89 -5.71
C ASP A 340 -17.54 -25.57 -5.17
N SER A 341 -18.77 -25.27 -5.59
CA SER A 341 -19.47 -24.08 -5.19
C SER A 341 -19.78 -24.01 -3.69
N THR A 342 -19.57 -25.11 -2.95
CA THR A 342 -19.86 -25.21 -1.51
C THR A 342 -18.61 -24.97 -0.64
N LYS A 343 -17.40 -25.02 -1.22
CA LYS A 343 -16.13 -24.95 -0.49
C LYS A 343 -15.87 -23.56 0.12
N PHE A 344 -16.31 -22.49 -0.54
CA PHE A 344 -16.08 -21.12 -0.12
C PHE A 344 -17.37 -20.32 -0.01
N HIS A 345 -17.29 -19.13 0.62
CA HIS A 345 -18.43 -18.26 0.85
C HIS A 345 -19.20 -17.97 -0.45
N PRO A 346 -20.54 -18.08 -0.47
CA PRO A 346 -21.35 -17.93 -1.68
C PRO A 346 -21.11 -16.62 -2.46
N LEU A 347 -20.79 -15.52 -1.77
CA LEU A 347 -20.46 -14.25 -2.43
C LEU A 347 -19.17 -14.32 -3.23
N ILE A 348 -18.14 -15.02 -2.77
CA ILE A 348 -16.88 -15.20 -3.53
C ILE A 348 -17.19 -15.98 -4.81
N VAL A 349 -17.92 -17.08 -4.67
CA VAL A 349 -18.24 -17.97 -5.77
C VAL A 349 -19.14 -17.29 -6.79
N SER A 350 -20.22 -16.62 -6.34
CA SER A 350 -21.16 -15.94 -7.26
C SER A 350 -20.48 -14.79 -8.02
N HIS A 351 -19.64 -13.97 -7.35
CA HIS A 351 -18.89 -12.92 -8.03
C HIS A 351 -17.82 -13.45 -8.98
N SER A 352 -17.19 -14.60 -8.67
CA SER A 352 -16.28 -15.27 -9.59
C SER A 352 -16.99 -15.71 -10.85
N LEU A 353 -18.15 -16.36 -10.72
CA LEU A 353 -18.99 -16.81 -11.86
C LEU A 353 -19.52 -15.62 -12.67
N GLN A 354 -20.02 -14.58 -12.00
CA GLN A 354 -20.49 -13.37 -12.67
C GLN A 354 -19.38 -12.73 -13.49
N ARG A 355 -18.15 -12.63 -12.96
CA ARG A 355 -17.00 -12.14 -13.73
C ARG A 355 -16.65 -13.02 -14.92
N LEU A 356 -16.79 -14.34 -14.82
CA LEU A 356 -16.59 -15.25 -15.96
C LEU A 356 -17.63 -15.00 -17.07
N THR A 357 -18.89 -14.78 -16.70
CA THR A 357 -19.95 -14.46 -17.67
C THR A 357 -19.80 -13.06 -18.27
N GLN A 358 -19.25 -12.10 -17.52
CA GLN A 358 -19.01 -10.73 -17.96
C GLN A 358 -17.70 -10.54 -18.74
N GLN A 359 -16.78 -11.50 -18.73
CA GLN A 359 -15.50 -11.41 -19.46
C GLN A 359 -15.65 -11.22 -20.98
N GLY A 360 -16.83 -11.51 -21.52
CA GLY A 360 -17.18 -11.25 -22.91
C GLY A 360 -17.97 -9.95 -23.14
N ASP A 361 -18.42 -9.24 -22.08
CA ASP A 361 -19.18 -8.00 -22.22
C ASP A 361 -18.25 -6.85 -22.64
N PRO A 362 -18.37 -6.31 -23.86
CA PRO A 362 -17.49 -5.25 -24.35
C PRO A 362 -17.55 -3.97 -23.52
N LEU A 363 -18.70 -3.67 -22.93
CA LEU A 363 -18.89 -2.48 -22.08
C LEU A 363 -18.10 -2.62 -20.77
N MET A 364 -18.15 -3.80 -20.15
CA MET A 364 -17.35 -4.06 -18.94
C MET A 364 -15.85 -4.01 -19.25
N MET A 365 -15.42 -4.60 -20.38
CA MET A 365 -14.02 -4.53 -20.80
C MET A 365 -13.56 -3.10 -21.07
N ALA A 366 -14.40 -2.25 -21.63
CA ALA A 366 -14.11 -0.84 -21.83
C ALA A 366 -13.99 -0.09 -20.49
N PHE A 367 -14.90 -0.36 -19.54
CA PHE A 367 -14.83 0.23 -18.19
C PHE A 367 -13.53 -0.14 -17.47
N GLU A 368 -13.15 -1.40 -17.48
CA GLU A 368 -11.88 -1.87 -16.90
C GLU A 368 -10.68 -1.19 -17.57
N GLY A 369 -10.74 -0.98 -18.87
CA GLY A 369 -9.75 -0.20 -19.61
C GLY A 369 -9.69 1.24 -19.13
N PHE A 370 -10.82 1.91 -18.92
CA PHE A 370 -10.87 3.28 -18.41
C PHE A 370 -10.33 3.39 -16.99
N ARG A 371 -10.65 2.43 -16.11
CA ARG A 371 -10.14 2.34 -14.76
C ARG A 371 -8.62 2.26 -14.78
N ARG A 372 -8.04 1.35 -15.56
CA ARG A 372 -6.58 1.23 -15.73
C ARG A 372 -5.93 2.50 -16.27
N LEU A 373 -6.58 3.22 -17.20
CA LEU A 373 -6.09 4.49 -17.72
C LEU A 373 -6.07 5.59 -16.65
N ALA A 374 -7.06 5.62 -15.76
CA ALA A 374 -7.14 6.59 -14.67
C ALA A 374 -6.10 6.35 -13.58
N ASP A 375 -5.85 5.07 -13.25
CA ASP A 375 -4.93 4.67 -12.19
C ASP A 375 -3.47 4.81 -12.58
N ASN A 376 -3.17 4.62 -13.85
CA ASN A 376 -1.81 4.61 -14.36
C ASN A 376 -1.34 6.04 -14.64
N GLN A 377 -0.76 6.69 -13.64
CA GLN A 377 -0.29 8.08 -13.67
C GLN A 377 0.95 8.27 -14.58
N ARG A 378 0.90 7.75 -15.82
CA ARG A 378 2.01 7.80 -16.79
C ARG A 378 1.60 8.34 -18.15
N CYS A 379 2.59 8.66 -18.98
CA CYS A 379 2.39 9.06 -20.37
C CYS A 379 1.98 7.84 -21.22
N TYR A 380 0.90 7.98 -22.00
CA TYR A 380 0.38 6.90 -22.87
C TYR A 380 0.92 6.95 -24.30
N ALA A 381 2.05 7.60 -24.51
CA ALA A 381 2.76 7.48 -25.79
C ALA A 381 3.61 6.22 -25.79
N PRO A 382 3.44 5.29 -26.74
CA PRO A 382 4.30 4.13 -26.86
C PRO A 382 5.79 4.53 -26.88
N GLY A 383 6.60 3.81 -26.09
CA GLY A 383 8.02 4.13 -25.92
C GLY A 383 8.32 5.31 -24.98
N CYS A 384 7.35 5.78 -24.18
CA CYS A 384 7.57 6.79 -23.16
C CYS A 384 7.45 6.18 -21.76
N SER A 385 8.49 6.35 -20.95
CA SER A 385 8.56 5.88 -19.56
C SER A 385 8.16 6.96 -18.53
N GLU A 386 7.85 8.20 -18.98
CA GLU A 386 7.52 9.30 -18.08
C GLU A 386 6.24 9.02 -17.27
N THR A 387 6.34 9.25 -15.97
CA THR A 387 5.24 9.19 -15.00
C THR A 387 4.92 10.59 -14.47
N PHE A 388 3.76 10.78 -13.82
CA PHE A 388 3.47 12.03 -13.12
C PHE A 388 4.52 12.31 -12.03
N SER A 389 5.01 11.26 -11.38
CA SER A 389 6.03 11.35 -10.34
C SER A 389 7.39 11.79 -10.92
N SER A 390 7.86 11.15 -12.01
CA SER A 390 9.14 11.50 -12.63
C SER A 390 9.14 12.90 -13.25
N ALA A 391 8.01 13.31 -13.85
CA ALA A 391 7.86 14.61 -14.48
C ALA A 391 7.53 15.73 -13.49
N GLY A 392 7.18 15.40 -12.26
CA GLY A 392 6.78 16.37 -11.25
C GLY A 392 5.51 17.15 -11.54
N ARG A 393 4.67 16.66 -12.46
CA ARG A 393 3.43 17.35 -12.86
C ARG A 393 2.42 16.38 -13.46
N ARG A 394 1.15 16.74 -13.40
CA ARG A 394 0.11 16.05 -14.18
C ARG A 394 0.32 16.28 -15.67
N PHE A 395 -0.03 15.27 -16.46
CA PHE A 395 0.04 15.34 -17.90
C PHE A 395 -1.22 15.94 -18.51
N HIS A 396 -1.05 16.59 -19.67
CA HIS A 396 -2.20 17.10 -20.42
C HIS A 396 -2.96 15.95 -21.08
N LYS A 397 -4.25 15.92 -20.90
CA LYS A 397 -5.12 14.97 -21.58
C LYS A 397 -5.32 15.40 -23.03
N CYS A 398 -5.58 14.42 -23.92
CA CYS A 398 -5.98 14.71 -25.29
C CYS A 398 -7.24 15.58 -25.29
N ALA A 399 -7.18 16.78 -25.91
CA ALA A 399 -8.28 17.74 -25.90
C ALA A 399 -9.59 17.21 -26.53
N ARG A 400 -9.50 16.19 -27.41
CA ARG A 400 -10.68 15.65 -28.09
C ARG A 400 -11.39 14.57 -27.28
N CYS A 401 -10.67 13.58 -26.71
CA CYS A 401 -11.29 12.52 -25.90
C CYS A 401 -11.30 12.81 -24.40
N ASN A 402 -10.54 13.82 -23.95
CA ASN A 402 -10.38 14.21 -22.55
C ASN A 402 -10.03 13.06 -21.57
N LEU A 403 -9.44 11.99 -22.09
CA LEU A 403 -9.17 10.77 -21.31
C LEU A 403 -7.68 10.46 -21.24
N ILE A 404 -6.99 10.34 -22.37
CA ILE A 404 -5.63 9.84 -22.45
C ILE A 404 -4.61 10.94 -22.18
N PRO A 405 -3.75 10.81 -21.13
CA PRO A 405 -2.74 11.79 -20.77
C PRO A 405 -1.42 11.58 -21.53
N TYR A 406 -0.75 12.69 -21.85
CA TYR A 406 0.58 12.74 -22.47
C TYR A 406 1.49 13.73 -21.76
N CYS A 407 2.74 13.36 -21.54
CA CYS A 407 3.72 14.23 -20.88
C CYS A 407 4.10 15.45 -21.71
N SER A 408 3.97 15.35 -23.06
CA SER A 408 4.35 16.43 -23.99
C SER A 408 3.60 16.35 -25.32
N LYS A 409 3.62 17.44 -26.09
CA LYS A 409 3.07 17.48 -27.44
C LYS A 409 3.76 16.50 -28.40
N PRO A 410 5.09 16.32 -28.39
CA PRO A 410 5.76 15.28 -29.17
C PRO A 410 5.24 13.88 -28.84
N CYS A 411 5.04 13.55 -27.57
CA CYS A 411 4.47 12.27 -27.16
C CYS A 411 3.05 12.07 -27.69
N GLN A 412 2.20 13.09 -27.60
CA GLN A 412 0.85 13.05 -28.19
C GLN A 412 0.91 12.81 -29.72
N THR A 413 1.81 13.50 -30.42
CA THR A 413 1.96 13.38 -31.87
C THR A 413 2.45 11.98 -32.26
N ARG A 414 3.39 11.40 -31.51
CA ARG A 414 3.87 10.02 -31.69
C ARG A 414 2.74 9.02 -31.49
N ALA A 415 1.99 9.13 -30.40
CA ALA A 415 0.85 8.26 -30.13
C ALA A 415 -0.27 8.41 -31.19
N TRP A 416 -0.50 9.63 -31.68
CA TRP A 416 -1.51 9.89 -32.71
C TRP A 416 -1.27 9.12 -33.99
N LYS A 417 -0.02 8.95 -34.39
CA LYS A 417 0.43 8.31 -35.64
C LYS A 417 1.05 6.92 -35.43
N HIS A 418 0.99 6.36 -34.23
CA HIS A 418 1.65 5.07 -33.94
C HIS A 418 1.20 3.98 -34.94
N PRO A 419 2.14 3.14 -35.47
CA PRO A 419 1.81 2.19 -36.50
C PRO A 419 0.84 1.09 -36.06
N THR A 420 0.96 0.57 -34.83
CA THR A 420 0.15 -0.55 -34.30
C THR A 420 -1.03 -0.09 -33.47
N VAL A 421 -0.90 1.01 -32.73
CA VAL A 421 -1.93 1.54 -31.81
C VAL A 421 -2.14 3.05 -31.99
N PRO A 422 -2.53 3.52 -33.18
CA PRO A 422 -2.70 4.93 -33.45
C PRO A 422 -3.89 5.52 -32.68
N HIS A 423 -3.61 6.48 -31.76
CA HIS A 423 -4.69 7.12 -30.99
C HIS A 423 -5.75 7.77 -31.87
N ARG A 424 -5.39 8.26 -33.08
CA ARG A 424 -6.35 8.85 -34.05
C ARG A 424 -7.51 7.93 -34.41
N SER A 425 -7.29 6.61 -34.46
CA SER A 425 -8.31 5.63 -34.86
C SER A 425 -9.40 5.45 -33.82
N ILE A 426 -9.09 5.68 -32.55
CA ILE A 426 -9.99 5.43 -31.43
C ILE A 426 -10.46 6.70 -30.72
N CYS A 427 -9.79 7.83 -30.92
CA CYS A 427 -10.01 9.07 -30.18
C CYS A 427 -11.47 9.54 -30.19
N LYS A 428 -12.16 9.44 -31.35
CA LYS A 428 -13.58 9.81 -31.45
C LYS A 428 -14.47 8.87 -30.66
N LYS A 429 -14.23 7.55 -30.75
CA LYS A 429 -14.99 6.53 -30.01
C LYS A 429 -14.81 6.66 -28.50
N LEU A 430 -13.58 6.92 -28.04
CA LEU A 430 -13.29 7.23 -26.63
C LEU A 430 -14.06 8.46 -26.17
N GLY A 431 -14.01 9.55 -26.93
CA GLY A 431 -14.70 10.79 -26.58
C GLY A 431 -16.21 10.60 -26.50
N SER A 432 -16.84 9.97 -27.50
CA SER A 432 -18.29 9.74 -27.50
C SER A 432 -18.72 8.82 -26.33
N LEU A 433 -17.95 7.80 -26.01
CA LEU A 433 -18.29 6.90 -24.90
C LEU A 433 -18.23 7.63 -23.54
N VAL A 434 -17.21 8.44 -23.33
CA VAL A 434 -17.05 9.23 -22.07
C VAL A 434 -18.09 10.36 -21.99
N GLU A 435 -18.44 10.98 -23.10
CA GLU A 435 -19.46 12.05 -23.17
C GLU A 435 -20.87 11.53 -22.88
N LEU A 436 -21.21 10.39 -23.49
CA LEU A 436 -22.52 9.76 -23.29
C LEU A 436 -22.67 9.09 -21.93
N THR A 437 -21.57 8.60 -21.38
CA THR A 437 -21.56 7.89 -20.09
C THR A 437 -20.42 8.45 -19.25
N PRO A 438 -20.65 9.56 -18.52
CA PRO A 438 -19.63 10.12 -17.63
C PRO A 438 -19.09 9.03 -16.72
N LEU A 439 -17.77 8.90 -16.71
CA LEU A 439 -17.13 7.95 -15.82
C LEU A 439 -17.45 8.32 -14.37
N PRO A 440 -17.73 7.35 -13.49
CA PRO A 440 -17.96 7.61 -12.07
C PRO A 440 -16.82 8.48 -11.53
N SER A 441 -17.14 9.44 -10.67
CA SER A 441 -16.15 10.30 -10.01
C SER A 441 -15.13 9.48 -9.20
N LYS A 442 -15.54 8.28 -8.77
CA LYS A 442 -14.71 7.24 -8.16
C LYS A 442 -14.66 6.03 -9.12
N LEU A 443 -13.80 6.08 -10.13
CA LEU A 443 -13.51 4.91 -10.99
C LEU A 443 -12.99 3.69 -10.19
N MET A 444 -12.59 3.92 -8.95
CA MET A 444 -12.07 2.93 -8.00
C MET A 444 -13.19 2.12 -7.30
N ASP A 445 -14.46 2.45 -7.52
CA ASP A 445 -15.55 1.65 -6.98
C ASP A 445 -15.67 0.31 -7.75
N PRO A 446 -15.46 -0.84 -7.11
CA PRO A 446 -15.59 -2.15 -7.76
C PRO A 446 -16.96 -2.41 -8.37
N MET A 447 -18.02 -1.78 -7.82
CA MET A 447 -19.39 -1.86 -8.32
C MET A 447 -19.69 -0.85 -9.43
N GLY A 448 -18.81 0.12 -9.63
CA GLY A 448 -18.96 1.16 -10.66
C GLY A 448 -19.04 0.61 -12.09
N GLY A 449 -18.46 -0.57 -12.34
CA GLY A 449 -18.52 -1.27 -13.62
C GLY A 449 -19.94 -1.70 -14.01
N GLU A 450 -20.70 -2.24 -13.07
CA GLU A 450 -22.10 -2.65 -13.33
C GLU A 450 -22.99 -1.44 -13.61
N ALA A 451 -22.86 -0.39 -12.78
CA ALA A 451 -23.60 0.86 -13.01
C ALA A 451 -23.26 1.49 -14.37
N PHE A 452 -21.98 1.45 -14.77
CA PHE A 452 -21.55 1.90 -16.08
C PHE A 452 -22.19 1.10 -17.21
N VAL A 453 -22.15 -0.25 -17.13
CA VAL A 453 -22.74 -1.15 -18.12
C VAL A 453 -24.25 -0.93 -18.24
N GLN A 454 -24.97 -0.85 -17.11
CA GLN A 454 -26.41 -0.56 -17.10
C GLN A 454 -26.71 0.80 -17.75
N THR A 455 -25.94 1.82 -17.42
CA THR A 455 -26.10 3.17 -18.02
C THR A 455 -25.85 3.13 -19.53
N CYS A 456 -24.82 2.43 -19.99
CA CYS A 456 -24.53 2.27 -21.41
C CYS A 456 -25.68 1.57 -22.14
N LYS A 457 -26.20 0.47 -21.59
CA LYS A 457 -27.32 -0.28 -22.15
C LYS A 457 -28.59 0.56 -22.19
N ALA A 458 -28.91 1.28 -21.11
CA ALA A 458 -30.07 2.17 -21.07
C ALA A 458 -30.00 3.32 -22.10
N LYS A 459 -28.79 3.76 -22.45
CA LYS A 459 -28.57 4.78 -23.48
C LYS A 459 -28.36 4.23 -24.88
N GLY A 460 -28.49 2.92 -25.09
CA GLY A 460 -28.33 2.27 -26.39
C GLY A 460 -26.93 2.41 -26.97
N ILE A 461 -25.89 2.38 -26.15
CA ILE A 461 -24.50 2.46 -26.60
C ILE A 461 -24.17 1.19 -27.41
N ASP A 462 -23.64 1.39 -28.61
CA ASP A 462 -23.20 0.30 -29.48
C ASP A 462 -22.03 -0.47 -28.84
N GLU A 463 -22.25 -1.74 -28.55
CA GLU A 463 -21.25 -2.64 -27.96
C GLU A 463 -20.01 -2.80 -28.85
N ALA A 464 -20.13 -2.63 -30.17
CA ALA A 464 -18.99 -2.66 -31.09
C ALA A 464 -18.03 -1.48 -30.83
N ILE A 465 -18.56 -0.31 -30.46
CA ILE A 465 -17.72 0.84 -30.06
C ILE A 465 -16.96 0.51 -28.78
N ALA A 466 -17.63 -0.10 -27.81
CA ALA A 466 -17.00 -0.49 -26.54
C ALA A 466 -15.94 -1.59 -26.75
N ALA A 467 -16.22 -2.57 -27.61
CA ALA A 467 -15.26 -3.61 -27.98
C ALA A 467 -13.98 -3.03 -28.61
N ASP A 468 -14.14 -2.11 -29.58
CA ASP A 468 -13.01 -1.46 -30.22
C ASP A 468 -12.16 -0.66 -29.21
N VAL A 469 -12.81 0.04 -28.28
CA VAL A 469 -12.15 0.80 -27.20
C VAL A 469 -11.39 -0.15 -26.29
N ALA A 470 -12.01 -1.22 -25.83
CA ALA A 470 -11.39 -2.21 -24.94
C ALA A 470 -10.16 -2.86 -25.59
N ILE A 471 -10.30 -3.29 -26.84
CA ILE A 471 -9.21 -3.91 -27.62
C ILE A 471 -8.04 -2.92 -27.80
N HIS A 472 -8.35 -1.67 -28.12
CA HIS A 472 -7.33 -0.66 -28.32
C HIS A 472 -6.56 -0.33 -27.02
N ILE A 473 -7.27 -0.16 -25.93
CA ILE A 473 -6.65 0.07 -24.61
C ILE A 473 -5.77 -1.12 -24.21
N LYS A 474 -6.25 -2.35 -24.39
CA LYS A 474 -5.47 -3.57 -24.14
C LYS A 474 -4.17 -3.62 -24.97
N LYS A 475 -4.24 -3.22 -26.25
CA LYS A 475 -3.05 -3.13 -27.12
C LYS A 475 -2.06 -2.06 -26.64
N ILE A 476 -2.55 -0.89 -26.23
CA ILE A 476 -1.69 0.18 -25.65
C ILE A 476 -0.90 -0.38 -24.45
N PHE A 477 -1.59 -1.02 -23.51
CA PHE A 477 -0.91 -1.59 -22.33
C PHE A 477 0.11 -2.66 -22.70
N LYS A 478 -0.23 -3.55 -23.64
CA LYS A 478 0.69 -4.58 -24.14
C LYS A 478 1.98 -3.97 -24.73
N GLU A 479 1.85 -2.94 -25.57
CA GLU A 479 3.01 -2.23 -26.14
C GLU A 479 3.86 -1.54 -25.06
N MET A 480 3.20 -1.00 -24.02
CA MET A 480 3.89 -0.33 -22.91
C MET A 480 4.60 -1.34 -21.99
N ASP A 481 4.01 -2.48 -21.69
CA ASP A 481 4.56 -3.53 -20.83
C ASP A 481 5.75 -4.24 -21.51
N THR A 482 5.69 -4.47 -22.81
CA THR A 482 6.81 -5.05 -23.60
C THR A 482 8.07 -4.18 -23.51
N ILE A 483 7.91 -2.86 -23.54
CA ILE A 483 9.04 -1.93 -23.47
C ILE A 483 9.64 -1.89 -22.05
N THR A 484 8.83 -1.97 -21.03
CA THR A 484 9.30 -2.00 -19.63
C THR A 484 10.12 -3.27 -19.36
N CYS A 485 9.62 -4.44 -19.74
CA CYS A 485 10.35 -5.70 -19.61
C CYS A 485 11.68 -5.70 -20.40
N THR A 486 11.71 -5.08 -21.59
CA THR A 486 12.94 -5.01 -22.40
C THR A 486 13.97 -4.08 -21.77
N LEU A 487 13.55 -2.96 -21.20
CA LEU A 487 14.42 -2.00 -20.51
C LEU A 487 14.99 -2.58 -19.21
N GLU A 488 14.17 -3.26 -18.42
CA GLU A 488 14.61 -3.93 -17.19
C GLU A 488 15.58 -5.07 -17.49
N PHE A 489 15.31 -5.87 -18.54
CA PHE A 489 16.23 -6.92 -19.01
C PHE A 489 17.59 -6.35 -19.45
N LEU A 490 17.58 -5.21 -20.16
CA LEU A 490 18.80 -4.53 -20.58
C LEU A 490 19.57 -3.93 -19.38
N LEU A 491 18.87 -3.34 -18.42
CA LEU A 491 19.49 -2.75 -17.22
C LEU A 491 20.06 -3.82 -16.27
N GLN A 492 19.50 -5.02 -16.28
CA GLN A 492 19.98 -6.16 -15.46
C GLN A 492 21.16 -6.91 -16.12
N ASN A 493 21.47 -6.64 -17.40
CA ASN A 493 22.56 -7.27 -18.14
C ASN A 493 23.65 -6.25 -18.55
N PRO A 494 24.65 -6.01 -17.69
CA PRO A 494 25.69 -5.02 -17.94
C PRO A 494 26.47 -5.26 -19.24
N ILE A 495 26.62 -6.52 -19.67
CA ILE A 495 27.29 -6.90 -20.92
C ILE A 495 26.52 -6.36 -22.14
N LEU A 496 25.18 -6.40 -22.13
CA LEU A 496 24.36 -5.87 -23.22
C LEU A 496 24.34 -4.33 -23.22
N THR A 497 24.40 -3.72 -22.04
CA THR A 497 24.44 -2.26 -21.91
C THR A 497 25.70 -1.66 -22.53
N ASP A 498 26.85 -2.34 -22.42
CA ASP A 498 28.10 -1.91 -23.02
C ASP A 498 28.14 -2.13 -24.53
N MET A 499 27.49 -3.17 -25.06
CA MET A 499 27.34 -3.36 -26.51
C MET A 499 26.51 -2.24 -27.15
N PHE A 500 25.46 -1.76 -26.49
CA PHE A 500 24.63 -0.65 -26.99
C PHE A 500 25.34 0.72 -26.86
N ARG A 501 26.16 0.93 -25.82
CA ARG A 501 27.00 2.13 -25.70
C ARG A 501 28.10 2.22 -26.77
N GLY A 502 28.57 1.06 -27.25
CA GLY A 502 29.54 0.98 -28.35
C GLY A 502 28.95 1.36 -29.72
N ALA A 503 27.68 1.02 -29.96
CA ALA A 503 27.00 1.28 -31.24
C ALA A 503 26.64 2.77 -31.46
N SER A 504 26.47 3.58 -30.40
CA SER A 504 26.15 5.01 -30.51
C SER A 504 27.36 5.92 -30.75
N LYS A 505 28.58 5.35 -30.85
CA LYS A 505 29.81 6.10 -31.20
C LYS A 505 30.25 5.95 -32.66
N ILE A 506 29.43 5.28 -33.50
CA ILE A 506 29.69 5.07 -34.92
C ILE A 506 28.57 5.72 -35.76
N GLN A 507 28.18 6.93 -35.40
CA GLN A 507 27.43 7.83 -36.32
C GLN A 507 27.97 9.23 -36.22
#